data_616df98a32d451fd1b0301c228cb012f
#
_entry.id   616df98a32d451fd1b0301c228cb012f
#
_cell.length_a   1.000
_cell.length_b   1.000
_cell.length_c   1.000
_cell.angle_alpha   90.00
_cell.angle_beta   90.00
_cell.angle_gamma   90.00
#
_symmetry.space_group_name_H-M   'P 1'
#
loop_
_entity.id
_entity.type
_entity.pdbx_description
1 polymer ?
#
loop_
_entity_poly.entity_id
_entity_poly.type
_entity_poly.pdbx_seq_one_letter_code
_entity_poly.pdbx_strand_id
1 'polypeptide(L)'
;SDIGLGAMLGSTVLVIPVIVTTAYLATRKGALEGADKEHKKHRRDHYVAVDKGALTVQALPYLAILGVFALLTLPAPWRGLQPIDGWLLLIAYLAYLLQALVRGREKGEEVEWSRKEKWMAIAGVGALAVGAYFTVFSTERIVSALGIPNIVGGLFITAAVASLPEVFTTWSVARSGQVTSASTSGIGDHVVTMTLAFIPLTIIGTPIENFQLFWVSLAFVVLMAALYALFLSLGDEEKRGFG
;
A
#
# COMPACT_ATOMS: atom_id res chain seq x y z
N SER A 1 -1.82 -19.49 2.02
CA SER A 1 -2.96 -19.73 2.94
C SER A 1 -3.98 -18.60 2.83
N ASP A 2 -5.23 -18.86 3.15
CA ASP A 2 -6.33 -17.88 3.08
C ASP A 2 -6.10 -16.69 3.99
N ILE A 3 -5.38 -16.87 5.11
CA ILE A 3 -4.98 -15.75 5.97
C ILE A 3 -4.05 -14.80 5.22
N GLY A 4 -3.07 -15.32 4.46
CA GLY A 4 -2.18 -14.49 3.64
C GLY A 4 -2.94 -13.71 2.57
N LEU A 5 -3.85 -14.38 1.86
CA LEU A 5 -4.70 -13.74 0.86
C LEU A 5 -5.59 -12.66 1.49
N GLY A 6 -6.22 -12.96 2.61
CA GLY A 6 -7.04 -12.01 3.37
C GLY A 6 -6.22 -10.83 3.88
N ALA A 7 -5.02 -11.08 4.42
CA ALA A 7 -4.13 -10.02 4.91
C ALA A 7 -3.70 -9.05 3.80
N MET A 8 -3.32 -9.56 2.63
CA MET A 8 -2.95 -8.73 1.48
C MET A 8 -4.10 -7.84 1.01
N LEU A 9 -5.30 -8.40 0.84
CA LEU A 9 -6.48 -7.63 0.45
C LEU A 9 -6.91 -6.65 1.53
N GLY A 10 -6.94 -7.08 2.79
CA GLY A 10 -7.35 -6.25 3.92
C GLY A 10 -6.42 -5.08 4.18
N SER A 11 -5.09 -5.30 4.16
CA SER A 11 -4.11 -4.21 4.29
C SER A 11 -4.27 -3.19 3.16
N THR A 12 -4.46 -3.65 1.93
CA THR A 12 -4.64 -2.77 0.77
C THR A 12 -5.90 -1.91 0.87
N VAL A 13 -6.98 -2.41 1.46
CA VAL A 13 -8.19 -1.60 1.73
C VAL A 13 -7.93 -0.57 2.84
N LEU A 14 -7.24 -0.98 3.91
CA LEU A 14 -7.06 -0.16 5.10
C LEU A 14 -5.99 0.92 4.95
N VAL A 15 -4.90 0.62 4.23
CA VAL A 15 -3.69 1.46 4.22
C VAL A 15 -3.95 2.82 3.60
N ILE A 16 -4.70 2.96 2.50
CA ILE A 16 -4.96 4.26 1.87
C ILE A 16 -5.63 5.24 2.86
N PRO A 17 -6.80 4.93 3.47
CA PRO A 17 -7.43 5.84 4.41
C PRO A 17 -6.59 6.08 5.67
N VAL A 18 -5.88 5.05 6.14
CA VAL A 18 -5.01 5.15 7.32
C VAL A 18 -3.83 6.08 7.06
N ILE A 19 -3.14 5.95 5.93
CA ILE A 19 -1.99 6.79 5.56
C ILE A 19 -2.43 8.24 5.35
N VAL A 20 -3.49 8.49 4.60
CA VAL A 20 -4.00 9.85 4.36
C VAL A 20 -4.38 10.51 5.69
N THR A 21 -5.12 9.81 6.56
CA THR A 21 -5.48 10.30 7.88
C THR A 21 -4.26 10.55 8.75
N THR A 22 -3.28 9.64 8.74
CA THR A 22 -2.03 9.78 9.53
C THR A 22 -1.22 10.96 9.04
N ALA A 23 -1.04 11.13 7.74
CA ALA A 23 -0.37 12.28 7.14
C ALA A 23 -1.07 13.59 7.52
N TYR A 24 -2.39 13.62 7.42
CA TYR A 24 -3.20 14.76 7.84
C TYR A 24 -2.97 15.12 9.32
N LEU A 25 -3.07 14.16 10.22
CA LEU A 25 -2.88 14.38 11.67
C LEU A 25 -1.44 14.77 11.99
N ALA A 26 -0.45 14.15 11.37
CA ALA A 26 0.96 14.47 11.56
C ALA A 26 1.28 15.91 11.16
N THR A 27 0.67 16.42 10.10
CA THR A 27 0.87 17.80 9.63
C THR A 27 0.18 18.85 10.49
N ARG A 28 -0.74 18.47 11.39
CA ARG A 28 -1.46 19.38 12.31
C ARG A 28 -0.73 19.60 13.65
N LYS A 29 0.15 18.72 14.06
CA LYS A 29 0.87 18.82 15.34
C LYS A 29 2.15 19.66 15.24
N GLY A 30 2.07 20.94 15.56
CA GLY A 30 3.24 21.81 15.71
C GLY A 30 3.94 22.19 14.40
N ALA A 31 5.13 22.76 14.47
CA ALA A 31 5.95 23.07 13.31
C ALA A 31 6.52 21.79 12.69
N LEU A 32 6.56 21.74 11.36
CA LEU A 32 7.23 20.67 10.62
C LEU A 32 8.68 21.07 10.35
N GLU A 33 9.58 20.11 10.45
CA GLU A 33 10.96 20.29 10.03
C GLU A 33 10.99 20.43 8.50
N GLY A 34 11.71 21.44 7.98
CA GLY A 34 11.86 21.63 6.53
C GLY A 34 10.60 22.02 5.75
N ALA A 35 9.48 22.31 6.42
CA ALA A 35 8.24 22.69 5.76
C ALA A 35 8.37 24.01 5.00
N ASP A 36 8.04 23.96 3.71
CA ASP A 36 8.00 25.12 2.85
C ASP A 36 6.80 26.07 3.16
N LYS A 37 6.72 27.18 2.40
CA LYS A 37 5.65 28.17 2.57
C LYS A 37 4.26 27.61 2.21
N GLU A 38 4.20 26.65 1.30
CA GLU A 38 2.96 26.03 0.84
C GLU A 38 2.31 25.21 1.94
N HIS A 39 3.12 24.48 2.75
CA HIS A 39 2.58 23.72 3.87
C HIS A 39 1.86 24.59 4.90
N LYS A 40 2.37 25.81 5.18
CA LYS A 40 1.69 26.76 6.09
C LYS A 40 0.33 27.19 5.57
N LYS A 41 0.20 27.37 4.25
CA LYS A 41 -1.07 27.69 3.58
C LYS A 41 -2.04 26.51 3.68
N HIS A 42 -1.60 25.29 3.35
CA HIS A 42 -2.42 24.09 3.40
C HIS A 42 -2.89 23.73 4.82
N ARG A 43 -2.05 23.97 5.82
CA ARG A 43 -2.45 23.84 7.23
C ARG A 43 -3.57 24.77 7.61
N ARG A 44 -3.57 26.00 7.07
CA ARG A 44 -4.64 26.98 7.28
C ARG A 44 -5.94 26.54 6.62
N ASP A 45 -5.85 25.97 5.42
CA ASP A 45 -7.01 25.61 4.59
C ASP A 45 -7.50 24.17 4.85
N HIS A 46 -6.96 23.49 5.85
CA HIS A 46 -7.32 22.11 6.23
C HIS A 46 -7.05 21.04 5.15
N TYR A 47 -6.09 21.25 4.26
CA TYR A 47 -5.67 20.28 3.23
C TYR A 47 -4.36 19.57 3.59
N VAL A 48 -4.16 18.40 2.97
CA VAL A 48 -2.86 17.76 2.78
C VAL A 48 -2.44 18.00 1.33
N ALA A 49 -1.43 18.81 1.12
CA ALA A 49 -0.93 19.07 -0.24
C ALA A 49 -0.15 17.87 -0.76
N VAL A 50 -0.51 17.42 -1.95
CA VAL A 50 0.16 16.32 -2.66
C VAL A 50 0.53 16.80 -4.05
N ASP A 51 1.76 16.50 -4.50
CA ASP A 51 2.26 16.86 -5.81
C ASP A 51 1.41 16.24 -6.93
N LYS A 52 1.23 16.97 -8.03
CA LYS A 52 0.50 16.49 -9.23
C LYS A 52 1.08 15.22 -9.83
N GLY A 53 2.40 15.05 -9.73
CA GLY A 53 3.10 13.87 -10.19
C GLY A 53 2.56 12.58 -9.56
N ALA A 54 2.06 12.66 -8.33
CA ALA A 54 1.50 11.50 -7.63
C ALA A 54 0.35 10.81 -8.38
N LEU A 55 -0.49 11.58 -9.08
CA LEU A 55 -1.57 11.01 -9.90
C LEU A 55 -1.03 10.17 -11.05
N THR A 56 -0.10 10.72 -11.83
CA THR A 56 0.38 10.11 -13.08
C THR A 56 1.47 9.07 -12.86
N VAL A 57 2.29 9.23 -11.82
CA VAL A 57 3.41 8.33 -11.51
C VAL A 57 2.99 7.17 -10.63
N GLN A 58 1.99 7.36 -9.76
CA GLN A 58 1.61 6.36 -8.76
C GLN A 58 0.16 5.90 -8.88
N ALA A 59 -0.83 6.80 -8.77
CA ALA A 59 -2.23 6.40 -8.65
C ALA A 59 -2.79 5.75 -9.93
N LEU A 60 -2.55 6.31 -11.11
CA LEU A 60 -3.03 5.74 -12.38
C LEU A 60 -2.34 4.42 -12.74
N PRO A 61 -1.01 4.27 -12.63
CA PRO A 61 -0.36 2.98 -12.82
C PRO A 61 -0.84 1.91 -11.82
N TYR A 62 -1.09 2.29 -10.57
CA TYR A 62 -1.65 1.36 -9.58
C TYR A 62 -3.05 0.88 -9.98
N LEU A 63 -3.93 1.76 -10.44
CA LEU A 63 -5.24 1.37 -10.97
C LEU A 63 -5.12 0.42 -12.17
N ALA A 64 -4.15 0.63 -13.06
CA ALA A 64 -3.88 -0.29 -14.15
C ALA A 64 -3.44 -1.68 -13.66
N ILE A 65 -2.58 -1.74 -12.63
CA ILE A 65 -2.17 -3.00 -11.99
C ILE A 65 -3.37 -3.71 -11.37
N LEU A 66 -4.24 -2.99 -10.67
CA LEU A 66 -5.47 -3.56 -10.12
C LEU A 66 -6.40 -4.11 -11.22
N GLY A 67 -6.47 -3.43 -12.36
CA GLY A 67 -7.19 -3.92 -13.55
C GLY A 67 -6.61 -5.24 -14.07
N VAL A 68 -5.28 -5.32 -14.21
CA VAL A 68 -4.60 -6.57 -14.58
C VAL A 68 -4.88 -7.67 -13.56
N PHE A 69 -4.71 -7.38 -12.27
CA PHE A 69 -4.97 -8.33 -11.20
C PHE A 69 -6.42 -8.84 -11.20
N ALA A 70 -7.39 -7.94 -11.39
CA ALA A 70 -8.79 -8.32 -11.50
C ALA A 70 -9.06 -9.25 -12.69
N LEU A 71 -8.43 -9.00 -13.85
CA LEU A 71 -8.54 -9.86 -15.03
C LEU A 71 -7.96 -11.26 -14.80
N LEU A 72 -6.82 -11.37 -14.09
CA LEU A 72 -6.17 -12.63 -13.77
C LEU A 72 -6.97 -13.48 -12.77
N THR A 73 -7.84 -12.86 -12.00
CA THR A 73 -8.66 -13.51 -10.97
C THR A 73 -10.13 -13.66 -11.36
N LEU A 74 -10.46 -13.57 -12.64
CA LEU A 74 -11.83 -13.77 -13.15
C LEU A 74 -12.40 -15.16 -12.78
N PRO A 75 -13.76 -15.27 -12.68
CA PRO A 75 -14.41 -16.56 -12.42
C PRO A 75 -14.15 -17.57 -13.54
N ALA A 76 -14.52 -18.83 -13.32
CA ALA A 76 -14.27 -19.96 -14.21
C ALA A 76 -14.19 -19.62 -15.72
N PRO A 77 -13.26 -20.23 -16.48
CA PRO A 77 -12.40 -21.35 -16.08
C PRO A 77 -11.14 -20.94 -15.27
N TRP A 78 -10.91 -19.65 -15.06
CA TRP A 78 -9.68 -19.03 -14.53
C TRP A 78 -9.70 -18.84 -13.01
N ARG A 79 -10.47 -19.62 -12.29
CA ARG A 79 -10.54 -19.51 -10.82
C ARG A 79 -9.20 -19.78 -10.16
N GLY A 80 -8.80 -18.82 -9.31
CA GLY A 80 -7.56 -18.90 -8.55
C GLY A 80 -6.36 -18.34 -9.31
N LEU A 81 -5.27 -18.24 -8.61
CA LEU A 81 -4.00 -17.74 -9.14
C LEU A 81 -3.23 -18.89 -9.79
N GLN A 82 -2.88 -18.74 -11.05
CA GLN A 82 -2.13 -19.70 -11.84
C GLN A 82 -0.65 -19.33 -11.87
N PRO A 83 0.28 -20.29 -12.08
CA PRO A 83 1.70 -19.98 -12.20
C PRO A 83 2.03 -18.94 -13.28
N ILE A 84 1.27 -18.92 -14.38
CA ILE A 84 1.43 -17.93 -15.45
C ILE A 84 1.12 -16.50 -14.98
N ASP A 85 0.18 -16.34 -14.05
CA ASP A 85 -0.23 -15.05 -13.53
C ASP A 85 0.91 -14.38 -12.76
N GLY A 86 1.77 -15.17 -12.11
CA GLY A 86 2.97 -14.68 -11.45
C GLY A 86 3.94 -13.97 -12.38
N TRP A 87 4.11 -14.52 -13.60
CA TRP A 87 4.94 -13.86 -14.63
C TRP A 87 4.30 -12.57 -15.13
N LEU A 88 2.98 -12.56 -15.32
CA LEU A 88 2.25 -11.36 -15.74
C LEU A 88 2.31 -10.26 -14.66
N LEU A 89 2.17 -10.63 -13.39
CA LEU A 89 2.33 -9.70 -12.27
C LEU A 89 3.76 -9.17 -12.16
N LEU A 90 4.77 -10.00 -12.39
CA LEU A 90 6.17 -9.57 -12.44
C LEU A 90 6.41 -8.56 -13.57
N ILE A 91 5.88 -8.82 -14.77
CA ILE A 91 5.97 -7.90 -15.90
C ILE A 91 5.27 -6.57 -15.58
N ALA A 92 4.08 -6.63 -14.98
CA ALA A 92 3.36 -5.43 -14.57
C ALA A 92 4.16 -4.60 -13.55
N TYR A 93 4.79 -5.25 -12.58
CA TYR A 93 5.68 -4.59 -11.62
C TYR A 93 6.90 -3.94 -12.29
N LEU A 94 7.58 -4.66 -13.18
CA LEU A 94 8.74 -4.12 -13.89
C LEU A 94 8.35 -2.93 -14.78
N ALA A 95 7.20 -2.99 -15.43
CA ALA A 95 6.69 -1.87 -16.22
C ALA A 95 6.39 -0.64 -15.32
N TYR A 96 5.78 -0.86 -14.15
CA TYR A 96 5.59 0.19 -13.16
C TYR A 96 6.91 0.78 -12.68
N LEU A 97 7.88 -0.06 -12.34
CA LEU A 97 9.19 0.38 -11.86
C LEU A 97 9.93 1.21 -12.93
N LEU A 98 9.94 0.74 -14.17
CA LEU A 98 10.55 1.48 -15.28
C LEU A 98 9.87 2.84 -15.48
N GLN A 99 8.53 2.88 -15.47
CA GLN A 99 7.77 4.11 -15.58
C GLN A 99 8.06 5.06 -14.42
N ALA A 100 8.13 4.57 -13.19
CA ALA A 100 8.46 5.35 -12.01
C ALA A 100 9.89 5.91 -12.08
N LEU A 101 10.87 5.11 -12.52
CA LEU A 101 12.26 5.55 -12.70
C LEU A 101 12.40 6.61 -13.81
N VAL A 102 11.63 6.49 -14.89
CA VAL A 102 11.71 7.46 -16.01
C VAL A 102 11.02 8.77 -15.66
N ARG A 103 9.86 8.72 -15.00
CA ARG A 103 9.05 9.90 -14.67
C ARG A 103 9.36 10.51 -13.30
N GLY A 104 9.83 9.69 -12.36
CA GLY A 104 10.16 10.11 -10.99
C GLY A 104 11.58 10.69 -10.83
N ARG A 105 12.25 11.05 -11.93
CA ARG A 105 13.61 11.66 -11.92
C ARG A 105 13.61 13.13 -11.47
N GLU A 106 12.91 13.46 -10.41
CA GLU A 106 13.29 14.63 -9.64
C GLU A 106 14.49 14.24 -8.75
N LYS A 107 15.47 15.17 -8.66
CA LYS A 107 16.71 14.98 -7.93
C LYS A 107 16.40 14.58 -6.48
N GLY A 108 16.35 13.28 -6.22
CA GLY A 108 16.39 12.78 -4.86
C GLY A 108 17.75 13.17 -4.25
N GLU A 109 17.77 13.63 -3.02
CA GLU A 109 19.00 13.78 -2.27
C GLU A 109 19.72 12.42 -2.27
N GLU A 110 20.99 12.41 -2.66
CA GLU A 110 21.83 11.22 -2.53
C GLU A 110 22.02 10.94 -1.04
N VAL A 111 21.25 9.99 -0.51
CA VAL A 111 21.36 9.56 0.88
C VAL A 111 22.49 8.55 0.99
N GLU A 112 23.63 8.97 1.49
CA GLU A 112 24.71 8.07 1.85
C GLU A 112 24.40 7.36 3.18
N TRP A 113 24.04 6.10 3.07
CA TRP A 113 23.79 5.26 4.25
C TRP A 113 25.09 4.88 4.94
N SER A 114 25.21 5.23 6.21
CA SER A 114 26.30 4.79 7.06
C SER A 114 26.28 3.26 7.26
N ARG A 115 27.42 2.68 7.62
CA ARG A 115 27.50 1.23 7.90
C ARG A 115 26.53 0.79 9.01
N LYS A 116 26.31 1.65 9.99
CA LYS A 116 25.37 1.41 11.10
C LYS A 116 23.92 1.34 10.60
N GLU A 117 23.53 2.29 9.74
CA GLU A 117 22.17 2.31 9.17
C GLU A 117 21.88 1.10 8.30
N LYS A 118 22.86 0.66 7.49
CA LYS A 118 22.73 -0.58 6.70
C LYS A 118 22.48 -1.81 7.59
N TRP A 119 23.24 -1.95 8.69
CA TRP A 119 23.03 -3.05 9.64
C TRP A 119 21.71 -2.95 10.38
N MET A 120 21.29 -1.73 10.75
CA MET A 120 19.98 -1.50 11.37
C MET A 120 18.83 -1.85 10.41
N ALA A 121 18.96 -1.52 9.12
CA ALA A 121 17.97 -1.89 8.11
C ALA A 121 17.87 -3.42 7.96
N ILE A 122 19.00 -4.13 7.88
CA ILE A 122 19.00 -5.61 7.79
C ILE A 122 18.36 -6.22 9.05
N ALA A 123 18.72 -5.75 10.23
CA ALA A 123 18.13 -6.22 11.49
C ALA A 123 16.62 -5.92 11.54
N GLY A 124 16.19 -4.75 11.05
CA GLY A 124 14.78 -4.37 10.93
C GLY A 124 14.00 -5.31 10.01
N VAL A 125 14.54 -5.65 8.84
CA VAL A 125 13.93 -6.62 7.91
C VAL A 125 13.80 -7.99 8.58
N GLY A 126 14.83 -8.45 9.30
CA GLY A 126 14.77 -9.70 10.06
C GLY A 126 13.68 -9.67 11.14
N ALA A 127 13.58 -8.57 11.89
CA ALA A 127 12.55 -8.41 12.91
C ALA A 127 11.14 -8.39 12.32
N LEU A 128 10.95 -7.73 11.17
CA LEU A 128 9.67 -7.72 10.45
C LEU A 128 9.28 -9.13 9.98
N ALA A 129 10.22 -9.91 9.44
CA ALA A 129 9.95 -11.29 9.02
C ALA A 129 9.49 -12.17 10.18
N VAL A 130 10.17 -12.08 11.33
CA VAL A 130 9.80 -12.79 12.57
C VAL A 130 8.43 -12.32 13.08
N GLY A 131 8.19 -11.01 13.10
CA GLY A 131 6.91 -10.42 13.50
C GLY A 131 5.76 -10.88 12.60
N ALA A 132 5.96 -10.88 11.29
CA ALA A 132 4.97 -11.36 10.32
C ALA A 132 4.62 -12.84 10.54
N TYR A 133 5.62 -13.69 10.78
CA TYR A 133 5.40 -15.10 11.12
C TYR A 133 4.53 -15.26 12.36
N PHE A 134 4.87 -14.58 13.45
CA PHE A 134 4.09 -14.66 14.70
C PHE A 134 2.69 -14.06 14.54
N THR A 135 2.52 -13.02 13.73
CA THR A 135 1.21 -12.44 13.47
C THR A 135 0.29 -13.45 12.78
N VAL A 136 0.76 -14.10 11.70
CA VAL A 136 -0.02 -15.15 11.01
C VAL A 136 -0.33 -16.30 11.94
N PHE A 137 0.68 -16.81 12.64
CA PHE A 137 0.53 -17.92 13.60
C PHE A 137 -0.48 -17.62 14.71
N SER A 138 -0.45 -16.40 15.27
CA SER A 138 -1.40 -15.98 16.31
C SER A 138 -2.81 -15.82 15.73
N THR A 139 -2.92 -15.26 14.53
CA THR A 139 -4.20 -15.13 13.84
C THR A 139 -4.84 -16.49 13.60
N GLU A 140 -4.08 -17.49 13.13
CA GLU A 140 -4.59 -18.86 12.94
C GLU A 140 -5.18 -19.46 14.22
N ARG A 141 -4.52 -19.26 15.35
CA ARG A 141 -5.03 -19.72 16.64
C ARG A 141 -6.29 -18.98 17.08
N ILE A 142 -6.34 -17.66 16.87
CA ILE A 142 -7.51 -16.84 17.24
C ILE A 142 -8.71 -17.24 16.41
N VAL A 143 -8.58 -17.33 15.09
CA VAL A 143 -9.70 -17.67 14.19
C VAL A 143 -10.19 -19.09 14.43
N SER A 144 -9.27 -20.04 14.70
CA SER A 144 -9.62 -21.40 15.05
C SER A 144 -10.40 -21.48 16.38
N ALA A 145 -9.98 -20.71 17.39
CA ALA A 145 -10.66 -20.66 18.69
C ALA A 145 -12.05 -20.00 18.59
N LEU A 146 -12.22 -19.04 17.68
CA LEU A 146 -13.48 -18.33 17.47
C LEU A 146 -14.41 -19.02 16.44
N GLY A 147 -13.93 -20.02 15.72
CA GLY A 147 -14.68 -20.71 14.66
C GLY A 147 -14.99 -19.84 13.44
N ILE A 148 -14.15 -18.82 13.16
CA ILE A 148 -14.30 -17.92 12.02
C ILE A 148 -13.38 -18.35 10.85
N PRO A 149 -13.76 -18.08 9.58
CA PRO A 149 -12.92 -18.42 8.43
C PRO A 149 -11.55 -17.74 8.46
N ASN A 150 -10.51 -18.44 8.02
CA ASN A 150 -9.13 -17.94 7.98
C ASN A 150 -8.98 -16.64 7.19
N ILE A 151 -9.68 -16.49 6.06
CA ILE A 151 -9.66 -15.29 5.25
C ILE A 151 -10.18 -14.05 6.02
N VAL A 152 -11.17 -14.23 6.89
CA VAL A 152 -11.71 -13.15 7.75
C VAL A 152 -10.66 -12.72 8.77
N GLY A 153 -9.95 -13.68 9.38
CA GLY A 153 -8.82 -13.37 10.27
C GLY A 153 -7.72 -12.60 9.56
N GLY A 154 -7.40 -12.99 8.33
CA GLY A 154 -6.47 -12.27 7.47
C GLY A 154 -6.92 -10.83 7.18
N LEU A 155 -8.16 -10.66 6.74
CA LEU A 155 -8.73 -9.36 6.37
C LEU A 155 -8.79 -8.35 7.51
N PHE A 156 -9.10 -8.78 8.72
CA PHE A 156 -9.35 -7.86 9.84
C PHE A 156 -8.24 -7.84 10.88
N ILE A 157 -7.69 -9.00 11.25
CA ILE A 157 -6.68 -9.09 12.31
C ILE A 157 -5.29 -8.88 11.73
N THR A 158 -4.88 -9.76 10.79
CA THR A 158 -3.52 -9.70 10.24
C THR A 158 -3.31 -8.41 9.45
N ALA A 159 -4.29 -7.97 8.65
CA ALA A 159 -4.21 -6.74 7.89
C ALA A 159 -4.04 -5.50 8.78
N ALA A 160 -4.79 -5.40 9.88
CA ALA A 160 -4.66 -4.28 10.82
C ALA A 160 -3.27 -4.21 11.45
N VAL A 161 -2.73 -5.36 11.88
CA VAL A 161 -1.38 -5.44 12.46
C VAL A 161 -0.32 -5.14 11.40
N ALA A 162 -0.47 -5.68 10.18
CA ALA A 162 0.45 -5.45 9.09
C ALA A 162 0.52 -3.97 8.64
N SER A 163 -0.57 -3.21 8.84
CA SER A 163 -0.62 -1.78 8.49
C SER A 163 0.00 -0.84 9.54
N LEU A 164 0.41 -1.34 10.70
CA LEU A 164 1.02 -0.50 11.75
C LEU A 164 2.36 0.14 11.33
N PRO A 165 3.29 -0.57 10.66
CA PRO A 165 4.53 0.03 10.19
C PRO A 165 4.30 1.25 9.29
N GLU A 166 3.30 1.20 8.41
CA GLU A 166 2.94 2.28 7.50
C GLU A 166 2.47 3.53 8.26
N VAL A 167 1.75 3.37 9.38
CA VAL A 167 1.36 4.48 10.25
C VAL A 167 2.58 5.19 10.81
N PHE A 168 3.55 4.45 11.34
CA PHE A 168 4.77 5.02 11.90
C PHE A 168 5.63 5.69 10.83
N THR A 169 5.81 5.04 9.69
CA THR A 169 6.59 5.57 8.56
C THR A 169 5.94 6.84 8.03
N THR A 170 4.65 6.81 7.75
CA THR A 170 3.88 7.97 7.27
C THR A 170 3.96 9.13 8.25
N TRP A 171 3.79 8.86 9.54
CA TRP A 171 3.92 9.88 10.57
C TRP A 171 5.31 10.52 10.56
N SER A 172 6.37 9.70 10.54
CA SER A 172 7.75 10.17 10.56
C SER A 172 8.09 11.00 9.31
N VAL A 173 7.72 10.50 8.12
CA VAL A 173 7.96 11.18 6.84
C VAL A 173 7.16 12.47 6.72
N ALA A 174 5.89 12.48 7.15
CA ALA A 174 5.09 13.71 7.18
C ALA A 174 5.68 14.75 8.15
N ARG A 175 6.20 14.31 9.30
CA ARG A 175 6.83 15.21 10.29
C ARG A 175 8.15 15.80 9.80
N SER A 176 8.88 15.14 8.91
CA SER A 176 10.08 15.68 8.26
C SER A 176 9.78 16.68 7.13
N GLY A 177 8.51 17.02 6.90
CA GLY A 177 8.08 17.96 5.87
C GLY A 177 7.79 17.34 4.49
N GLN A 178 8.08 16.05 4.29
CA GLN A 178 7.86 15.33 3.02
C GLN A 178 6.42 14.82 2.90
N VAL A 179 5.47 15.77 2.86
CA VAL A 179 4.03 15.44 2.95
C VAL A 179 3.54 14.63 1.75
N THR A 180 4.00 14.94 0.54
CA THR A 180 3.67 14.16 -0.67
C THR A 180 4.15 12.73 -0.52
N SER A 181 5.43 12.51 -0.17
CA SER A 181 5.99 11.17 0.04
C SER A 181 5.24 10.40 1.11
N ALA A 182 4.87 11.04 2.21
CA ALA A 182 4.08 10.42 3.28
C ALA A 182 2.69 9.98 2.78
N SER A 183 2.01 10.84 2.02
CA SER A 183 0.65 10.56 1.54
C SER A 183 0.59 9.52 0.41
N THR A 184 1.69 9.32 -0.30
CA THR A 184 1.77 8.42 -1.46
C THR A 184 2.52 7.12 -1.18
N SER A 185 3.20 7.00 -0.04
CA SER A 185 3.99 5.80 0.32
C SER A 185 3.18 4.50 0.25
N GLY A 186 1.92 4.55 0.68
CA GLY A 186 1.03 3.39 0.64
C GLY A 186 0.70 2.90 -0.76
N ILE A 187 0.68 3.77 -1.75
CA ILE A 187 0.44 3.34 -3.14
C ILE A 187 1.63 2.50 -3.65
N GLY A 188 2.86 2.93 -3.32
CA GLY A 188 4.07 2.16 -3.67
C GLY A 188 4.07 0.78 -3.00
N ASP A 189 3.73 0.72 -1.72
CA ASP A 189 3.58 -0.54 -0.97
C ASP A 189 2.50 -1.44 -1.58
N HIS A 190 1.35 -0.87 -1.94
CA HIS A 190 0.26 -1.63 -2.57
C HIS A 190 0.63 -2.18 -3.95
N VAL A 191 1.41 -1.45 -4.74
CA VAL A 191 1.93 -1.98 -6.01
C VAL A 191 2.78 -3.22 -5.75
N VAL A 192 3.68 -3.19 -4.78
CA VAL A 192 4.49 -4.35 -4.38
C VAL A 192 3.60 -5.48 -3.87
N THR A 193 2.63 -5.17 -3.02
CA THR A 193 1.70 -6.16 -2.45
C THR A 193 0.86 -6.82 -3.54
N MET A 194 0.23 -6.04 -4.43
CA MET A 194 -0.65 -6.58 -5.49
C MET A 194 0.11 -7.21 -6.67
N THR A 195 1.43 -7.17 -6.67
CA THR A 195 2.28 -7.79 -7.67
C THR A 195 3.23 -8.81 -7.05
N LEU A 196 4.36 -8.37 -6.49
CA LEU A 196 5.42 -9.25 -6.02
C LEU A 196 4.99 -10.17 -4.87
N ALA A 197 4.20 -9.66 -3.92
CA ALA A 197 3.76 -10.47 -2.78
C ALA A 197 2.75 -11.56 -3.19
N PHE A 198 2.05 -11.42 -4.31
CA PHE A 198 1.17 -12.45 -4.86
C PHE A 198 1.91 -13.54 -5.64
N ILE A 199 3.15 -13.31 -6.12
CA ILE A 199 3.91 -14.30 -6.91
C ILE A 199 4.03 -15.66 -6.18
N PRO A 200 4.36 -15.76 -4.89
CA PRO A 200 4.42 -17.04 -4.20
C PRO A 200 3.08 -17.80 -4.24
N LEU A 201 1.96 -17.09 -4.14
CA LEU A 201 0.62 -17.69 -4.20
C LEU A 201 0.30 -18.22 -5.61
N THR A 202 0.78 -17.55 -6.66
CA THR A 202 0.62 -18.01 -8.05
C THR A 202 1.46 -19.26 -8.32
N ILE A 203 2.71 -19.31 -7.82
CA ILE A 203 3.61 -20.47 -8.03
C ILE A 203 3.03 -21.75 -7.45
N ILE A 204 2.41 -21.68 -6.26
CA ILE A 204 1.79 -22.85 -5.62
C ILE A 204 0.38 -23.14 -6.15
N GLY A 205 -0.16 -22.31 -7.06
CA GLY A 205 -1.51 -22.48 -7.61
C GLY A 205 -2.57 -22.40 -6.53
N THR A 206 -2.65 -21.27 -5.82
CA THR A 206 -3.59 -21.10 -4.69
C THR A 206 -5.03 -20.96 -5.19
N PRO A 207 -5.94 -21.90 -4.87
CA PRO A 207 -7.36 -21.73 -5.17
C PRO A 207 -7.96 -20.64 -4.28
N ILE A 208 -8.89 -19.87 -4.83
CA ILE A 208 -9.66 -18.90 -4.07
C ILE A 208 -10.93 -19.59 -3.57
N GLU A 209 -10.92 -20.08 -2.32
CA GLU A 209 -12.02 -20.86 -1.76
C GLU A 209 -13.29 -20.01 -1.60
N ASN A 210 -13.16 -18.82 -1.00
CA ASN A 210 -14.29 -17.89 -0.85
C ASN A 210 -14.22 -16.80 -1.92
N PHE A 211 -14.62 -17.17 -3.13
CA PHE A 211 -14.56 -16.29 -4.30
C PHE A 211 -15.42 -15.03 -4.14
N GLN A 212 -16.58 -15.12 -3.50
CA GLN A 212 -17.44 -13.96 -3.26
C GLN A 212 -16.78 -12.94 -2.34
N LEU A 213 -16.22 -13.37 -1.23
CA LEU A 213 -15.52 -12.48 -0.28
C LEU A 213 -14.28 -11.87 -0.91
N PHE A 214 -13.53 -12.66 -1.70
CA PHE A 214 -12.37 -12.17 -2.44
C PHE A 214 -12.75 -11.04 -3.39
N TRP A 215 -13.79 -11.22 -4.21
CA TRP A 215 -14.21 -10.20 -5.18
C TRP A 215 -14.81 -8.96 -4.52
N VAL A 216 -15.54 -9.11 -3.43
CA VAL A 216 -16.01 -7.97 -2.63
C VAL A 216 -14.82 -7.18 -2.08
N SER A 217 -13.83 -7.87 -1.52
CA SER A 217 -12.62 -7.22 -1.01
C SER A 217 -11.84 -6.53 -2.11
N LEU A 218 -11.66 -7.17 -3.27
CA LEU A 218 -10.99 -6.57 -4.43
C LEU A 218 -11.76 -5.34 -4.95
N ALA A 219 -13.10 -5.39 -4.97
CA ALA A 219 -13.91 -4.22 -5.34
C ALA A 219 -13.68 -3.04 -4.40
N PHE A 220 -13.54 -3.27 -3.09
CA PHE A 220 -13.17 -2.23 -2.13
C PHE A 220 -11.74 -1.68 -2.37
N VAL A 221 -10.78 -2.55 -2.70
CA VAL A 221 -9.41 -2.12 -3.06
C VAL A 221 -9.46 -1.18 -4.28
N VAL A 222 -10.17 -1.57 -5.33
CA VAL A 222 -10.33 -0.76 -6.55
C VAL A 222 -11.05 0.56 -6.23
N LEU A 223 -12.12 0.50 -5.43
CA LEU A 223 -12.87 1.69 -5.01
C LEU A 223 -11.99 2.67 -4.24
N MET A 224 -11.20 2.21 -3.27
CA MET A 224 -10.30 3.07 -2.49
C MET A 224 -9.23 3.71 -3.38
N ALA A 225 -8.63 2.94 -4.28
CA ALA A 225 -7.66 3.45 -5.25
C ALA A 225 -8.28 4.46 -6.23
N ALA A 226 -9.51 4.21 -6.70
CA ALA A 226 -10.23 5.12 -7.57
C ALA A 226 -10.62 6.42 -6.87
N LEU A 227 -11.09 6.35 -5.63
CA LEU A 227 -11.38 7.53 -4.81
C LEU A 227 -10.10 8.35 -4.56
N TYR A 228 -9.00 7.68 -4.22
CA TYR A 228 -7.71 8.35 -4.06
C TYR A 228 -7.28 9.08 -5.34
N ALA A 229 -7.34 8.41 -6.50
CA ALA A 229 -7.03 9.04 -7.80
C ALA A 229 -8.00 10.18 -8.14
N LEU A 230 -9.28 10.03 -7.84
CA LEU A 230 -10.30 11.05 -8.04
C LEU A 230 -9.99 12.31 -7.22
N PHE A 231 -9.74 12.17 -5.93
CA PHE A 231 -9.37 13.30 -5.08
C PHE A 231 -8.11 14.01 -5.56
N LEU A 232 -7.09 13.28 -6.02
CA LEU A 232 -5.90 13.88 -6.61
C LEU A 232 -6.19 14.59 -7.95
N SER A 233 -7.22 14.18 -8.68
CA SER A 233 -7.59 14.79 -9.97
C SER A 233 -8.45 16.04 -9.84
N LEU A 234 -9.24 16.16 -8.76
CA LEU A 234 -10.22 17.24 -8.57
C LEU A 234 -9.60 18.55 -8.07
N GLY A 235 -8.34 18.57 -7.67
CA GLY A 235 -7.66 19.78 -7.16
C GLY A 235 -7.19 20.69 -8.30
N ASP A 236 -7.25 22.00 -8.07
CA ASP A 236 -6.56 22.98 -8.87
C ASP A 236 -5.05 22.77 -8.83
N GLU A 237 -4.31 23.39 -9.80
CA GLU A 237 -2.86 23.24 -9.90
C GLU A 237 -2.09 23.52 -8.59
N GLU A 238 -2.64 24.38 -7.74
CA GLU A 238 -2.05 24.76 -6.44
C GLU A 238 -2.69 24.06 -5.23
N LYS A 239 -3.81 23.36 -5.38
CA LYS A 239 -4.65 22.87 -4.26
C LYS A 239 -5.05 21.40 -4.40
N ARG A 240 -4.21 20.56 -4.94
CA ARG A 240 -4.47 19.12 -4.96
C ARG A 240 -4.21 18.55 -3.56
N GLY A 241 -5.22 17.97 -2.95
CA GLY A 241 -5.08 17.43 -1.62
C GLY A 241 -6.34 16.80 -1.07
N PHE A 242 -6.15 16.06 -0.02
CA PHE A 242 -7.22 15.48 0.79
C PHE A 242 -7.61 16.49 1.88
N GLY A 243 -8.84 16.92 1.86
CA GLY A 243 -9.44 17.78 2.86
C GLY A 243 -10.72 17.19 3.42
#